data_51de76aae431fc28e8bd236559977b0f
#
_entry.id   51de76aae431fc28e8bd236559977b0f
#
_cell.length_a   1.000
_cell.length_b   1.000
_cell.length_c   1.000
_cell.angle_alpha   90.00
_cell.angle_beta   90.00
_cell.angle_gamma   90.00
#
_symmetry.space_group_name_H-M   'P 1'
#
loop_
_entity.id
_entity.type
_entity.pdbx_description
1 polymer ?
#
loop_
_entity_poly.entity_id
_entity_poly.type
_entity_poly.pdbx_seq_one_letter_code
_entity_poly.pdbx_strand_id
1 'polypeptide(L)'
;MKTADEAIESPQPHWVSRSAFQVVVVLFLLTEIALVAVLHSGLSGWVAVPLVLLASHFMHGALVGFHEASHGLLRRNRRFNEVDGIILGVLSFTSFSLYRAAHQTHHAHLGAERDEELWPFVHPGVPRWGRVLAAFLELTAGLLFTPFLFQRTFHRAGSPIRQNKVRRRIWLELGLMVVVWIGIVFAVTHWHVWRYFLCMYLVPAILAANLQSWRKYIEHVGLTGNTVNSSTRSIVAQGRLGRLVAFSLLHEPFHGVHHKYSGLPHAELPQRASELQPATPDERLPYLSYRHALLDVLRSLPDPRVGAQWRAADVKVA
;
A
#
# COMPACT_ATOMS: atom_id res chain seq x y z
N MET A 1 17.63 7.65 43.46
CA MET A 1 17.78 6.93 42.19
C MET A 1 16.39 6.50 41.76
N LYS A 2 15.68 7.29 40.95
CA LYS A 2 14.42 6.87 40.37
C LYS A 2 14.77 5.96 39.19
N THR A 3 14.21 4.80 39.17
CA THR A 3 14.40 3.77 38.14
C THR A 3 13.82 4.23 36.81
N ALA A 4 14.54 3.98 35.71
CA ALA A 4 14.26 4.40 34.34
C ALA A 4 13.07 3.68 33.65
N ASP A 5 12.04 3.32 34.40
CA ASP A 5 10.86 2.57 33.93
C ASP A 5 9.54 3.33 34.08
N GLU A 6 9.56 4.64 34.16
CA GLU A 6 8.37 5.40 33.80
C GLU A 6 8.27 5.40 32.26
N ALA A 7 7.79 4.29 31.71
CA ALA A 7 7.25 4.26 30.35
C ALA A 7 6.23 5.40 30.27
N ILE A 8 6.53 6.42 29.48
CA ILE A 8 5.59 7.49 29.14
C ILE A 8 4.43 6.75 28.48
N GLU A 9 3.36 6.50 29.23
CA GLU A 9 2.11 5.99 28.67
C GLU A 9 1.67 6.99 27.60
N SER A 10 1.89 6.65 26.34
CA SER A 10 1.35 7.44 25.24
C SER A 10 -0.16 7.47 25.36
N PRO A 11 -0.81 8.65 25.28
CA PRO A 11 -2.26 8.74 25.40
C PRO A 11 -2.90 7.76 24.42
N GLN A 12 -3.84 6.94 24.91
CA GLN A 12 -4.50 5.93 24.09
C GLN A 12 -5.19 6.62 22.90
N PRO A 13 -5.04 6.11 21.66
CA PRO A 13 -5.65 6.73 20.49
C PRO A 13 -7.18 6.76 20.64
N HIS A 14 -7.77 7.81 20.12
CA HIS A 14 -9.22 7.97 20.14
C HIS A 14 -9.89 6.77 19.46
N TRP A 15 -11.01 6.26 20.01
CA TRP A 15 -11.70 5.09 19.49
C TRP A 15 -12.06 5.19 17.99
N VAL A 16 -12.35 6.40 17.47
CA VAL A 16 -12.60 6.65 16.04
C VAL A 16 -11.39 6.29 15.20
N SER A 17 -10.18 6.65 15.64
CA SER A 17 -8.95 6.29 14.91
C SER A 17 -8.74 4.77 14.86
N ARG A 18 -9.08 4.05 15.92
CA ARG A 18 -9.03 2.58 15.96
C ARG A 18 -10.06 1.91 15.04
N SER A 19 -11.12 2.63 14.70
CA SER A 19 -12.20 2.14 13.83
C SER A 19 -12.06 2.59 12.37
N ALA A 20 -10.93 3.18 11.98
CA ALA A 20 -10.75 3.76 10.65
C ALA A 20 -11.07 2.75 9.54
N PHE A 21 -10.56 1.51 9.64
CA PHE A 21 -10.84 0.48 8.64
C PHE A 21 -12.35 0.15 8.54
N GLN A 22 -13.03 0.01 9.69
CA GLN A 22 -14.48 -0.26 9.70
C GLN A 22 -15.26 0.89 9.09
N VAL A 23 -14.87 2.14 9.37
CA VAL A 23 -15.48 3.32 8.76
C VAL A 23 -15.28 3.32 7.25
N VAL A 24 -14.06 3.03 6.77
CA VAL A 24 -13.75 2.92 5.34
C VAL A 24 -14.64 1.86 4.67
N VAL A 25 -14.76 0.67 5.28
CA VAL A 25 -15.61 -0.41 4.75
C VAL A 25 -17.08 0.00 4.72
N VAL A 26 -17.59 0.62 5.77
CA VAL A 26 -19.01 1.11 5.81
C VAL A 26 -19.25 2.16 4.73
N LEU A 27 -18.35 3.14 4.59
CA LEU A 27 -18.46 4.18 3.56
C LEU A 27 -18.36 3.60 2.15
N PHE A 28 -17.50 2.59 1.95
CA PHE A 28 -17.44 1.84 0.69
C PHE A 28 -18.79 1.19 0.38
N LEU A 29 -19.37 0.43 1.32
CA LEU A 29 -20.65 -0.24 1.12
C LEU A 29 -21.79 0.76 0.86
N LEU A 30 -21.84 1.89 1.56
CA LEU A 30 -22.83 2.95 1.30
C LEU A 30 -22.64 3.56 -0.10
N THR A 31 -21.41 3.72 -0.55
CA THR A 31 -21.11 4.19 -1.92
C THR A 31 -21.58 3.18 -2.97
N GLU A 32 -21.36 1.87 -2.73
CA GLU A 32 -21.86 0.82 -3.60
C GLU A 32 -23.39 0.78 -3.70
N ILE A 33 -24.09 0.95 -2.57
CA ILE A 33 -25.55 1.04 -2.54
C ILE A 33 -26.03 2.25 -3.37
N ALA A 34 -25.37 3.40 -3.23
CA ALA A 34 -25.68 4.59 -4.00
C ALA A 34 -25.40 4.38 -5.51
N LEU A 35 -24.31 3.69 -5.87
CA LEU A 35 -24.01 3.31 -7.25
C LEU A 35 -25.09 2.42 -7.84
N VAL A 36 -25.55 1.39 -7.13
CA VAL A 36 -26.65 0.53 -7.58
C VAL A 36 -27.89 1.38 -7.86
N ALA A 37 -28.27 2.28 -6.94
CA ALA A 37 -29.43 3.14 -7.11
C ALA A 37 -29.30 4.05 -8.33
N VAL A 38 -28.14 4.67 -8.56
CA VAL A 38 -27.87 5.52 -9.73
C VAL A 38 -27.89 4.72 -11.02
N LEU A 39 -27.24 3.55 -11.05
CA LEU A 39 -27.20 2.71 -12.24
C LEU A 39 -28.58 2.14 -12.60
N HIS A 40 -29.45 1.92 -11.62
CA HIS A 40 -30.81 1.42 -11.83
C HIS A 40 -31.80 2.51 -12.22
N SER A 41 -31.61 3.76 -11.75
CA SER A 41 -32.54 4.87 -11.98
C SER A 41 -32.61 5.41 -13.40
N GLY A 42 -31.71 4.97 -14.29
CA GLY A 42 -31.60 5.51 -15.65
C GLY A 42 -31.02 6.94 -15.73
N LEU A 43 -30.51 7.48 -14.62
CA LEU A 43 -29.84 8.77 -14.59
C LEU A 43 -28.61 8.78 -15.52
N SER A 44 -28.20 9.99 -15.94
CA SER A 44 -26.99 10.17 -16.74
C SER A 44 -25.78 9.50 -16.09
N GLY A 45 -24.97 8.78 -16.90
CA GLY A 45 -23.75 8.12 -16.42
C GLY A 45 -22.76 9.05 -15.70
N TRP A 46 -22.82 10.36 -15.96
CA TRP A 46 -22.02 11.36 -15.25
C TRP A 46 -22.28 11.42 -13.74
N VAL A 47 -23.50 11.07 -13.30
CA VAL A 47 -23.85 11.01 -11.87
C VAL A 47 -23.11 9.86 -11.17
N ALA A 48 -22.78 8.80 -11.88
CA ALA A 48 -22.03 7.68 -11.34
C ALA A 48 -20.51 8.00 -11.15
N VAL A 49 -19.94 8.92 -11.94
CA VAL A 49 -18.50 9.22 -11.90
C VAL A 49 -17.98 9.59 -10.50
N PRO A 50 -18.58 10.55 -9.75
CA PRO A 50 -18.09 10.88 -8.41
C PRO A 50 -18.20 9.70 -7.45
N LEU A 51 -19.21 8.84 -7.57
CA LEU A 51 -19.35 7.64 -6.74
C LEU A 51 -18.29 6.59 -7.09
N VAL A 52 -17.98 6.39 -8.37
CA VAL A 52 -16.86 5.51 -8.81
C VAL A 52 -15.52 6.00 -8.26
N LEU A 53 -15.26 7.31 -8.30
CA LEU A 53 -14.03 7.89 -7.72
C LEU A 53 -13.99 7.70 -6.20
N LEU A 54 -15.12 7.86 -5.52
CA LEU A 54 -15.23 7.66 -4.08
C LEU A 54 -15.04 6.17 -3.71
N ALA A 55 -15.66 5.25 -4.46
CA ALA A 55 -15.43 3.82 -4.32
C ALA A 55 -13.96 3.44 -4.52
N SER A 56 -13.29 4.04 -5.52
CA SER A 56 -11.86 3.85 -5.77
C SER A 56 -11.01 4.29 -4.59
N HIS A 57 -11.34 5.42 -3.96
CA HIS A 57 -10.64 5.89 -2.76
C HIS A 57 -10.82 4.94 -1.57
N PHE A 58 -12.04 4.45 -1.33
CA PHE A 58 -12.28 3.49 -0.24
C PHE A 58 -11.67 2.11 -0.53
N MET A 59 -11.66 1.66 -1.77
CA MET A 59 -10.91 0.46 -2.16
C MET A 59 -9.40 0.64 -1.92
N HIS A 60 -8.85 1.82 -2.20
CA HIS A 60 -7.46 2.14 -1.83
C HIS A 60 -7.25 2.05 -0.31
N GLY A 61 -8.15 2.62 0.50
CA GLY A 61 -8.13 2.44 1.96
C GLY A 61 -8.20 0.96 2.39
N ALA A 62 -8.97 0.13 1.67
CA ALA A 62 -9.00 -1.32 1.90
C ALA A 62 -7.67 -2.01 1.54
N LEU A 63 -6.96 -1.56 0.49
CA LEU A 63 -5.60 -2.04 0.18
C LEU A 63 -4.58 -1.63 1.27
N VAL A 64 -4.74 -0.47 1.90
CA VAL A 64 -3.98 -0.13 3.11
C VAL A 64 -4.36 -1.05 4.27
N GLY A 65 -5.63 -1.42 4.40
CA GLY A 65 -6.06 -2.46 5.35
C GLY A 65 -5.43 -3.83 5.09
N PHE A 66 -5.24 -4.21 3.82
CA PHE A 66 -4.50 -5.42 3.44
C PHE A 66 -3.03 -5.36 3.90
N HIS A 67 -2.39 -4.21 3.76
CA HIS A 67 -1.06 -3.94 4.30
C HIS A 67 -1.01 -4.08 5.83
N GLU A 68 -1.93 -3.45 6.58
CA GLU A 68 -2.06 -3.61 8.04
C GLU A 68 -2.29 -5.07 8.47
N ALA A 69 -3.11 -5.80 7.70
CA ALA A 69 -3.33 -7.23 7.95
C ALA A 69 -2.04 -8.04 7.82
N SER A 70 -1.11 -7.65 6.93
CA SER A 70 0.17 -8.33 6.75
C SER A 70 1.07 -8.25 7.99
N HIS A 71 0.95 -7.17 8.76
CA HIS A 71 1.58 -7.00 10.08
C HIS A 71 0.81 -7.70 11.21
N GLY A 72 -0.41 -8.18 10.96
CA GLY A 72 -1.28 -8.77 11.97
C GLY A 72 -2.01 -7.74 12.83
N LEU A 73 -2.07 -6.48 12.38
CA LEU A 73 -2.53 -5.32 13.17
C LEU A 73 -3.94 -4.84 12.80
N LEU A 74 -4.50 -5.30 11.66
CA LEU A 74 -5.82 -4.86 11.20
C LEU A 74 -6.94 -5.27 12.17
N ARG A 75 -6.83 -6.44 12.81
CA ARG A 75 -7.78 -6.95 13.80
C ARG A 75 -7.08 -7.45 15.06
N ARG A 76 -7.68 -7.22 16.21
CA ARG A 76 -7.22 -7.81 17.47
C ARG A 76 -7.20 -9.34 17.44
N ASN A 77 -8.23 -9.94 16.83
CA ASN A 77 -8.32 -11.39 16.68
C ASN A 77 -7.53 -11.82 15.44
N ARG A 78 -6.49 -12.63 15.66
CA ARG A 78 -5.62 -13.15 14.59
C ARG A 78 -6.38 -13.87 13.48
N ARG A 79 -7.44 -14.62 13.81
CA ARG A 79 -8.22 -15.37 12.82
C ARG A 79 -8.96 -14.43 11.90
N PHE A 80 -9.62 -13.40 12.43
CA PHE A 80 -10.29 -12.39 11.63
C PHE A 80 -9.29 -11.57 10.80
N ASN A 81 -8.12 -11.27 11.35
CA ASN A 81 -7.04 -10.62 10.60
C ASN A 81 -6.60 -11.47 9.39
N GLU A 82 -6.46 -12.79 9.57
CA GLU A 82 -6.13 -13.70 8.46
C GLU A 82 -7.25 -13.78 7.43
N VAL A 83 -8.52 -13.85 7.86
CA VAL A 83 -9.67 -13.90 6.96
C VAL A 83 -9.78 -12.62 6.14
N ASP A 84 -9.71 -11.45 6.78
CA ASP A 84 -9.73 -10.15 6.08
C ASP A 84 -8.57 -10.06 5.08
N GLY A 85 -7.35 -10.45 5.48
CA GLY A 85 -6.20 -10.47 4.59
C GLY A 85 -6.39 -11.36 3.37
N ILE A 86 -6.94 -12.57 3.53
CA ILE A 86 -7.22 -13.49 2.41
C ILE A 86 -8.30 -12.91 1.49
N ILE A 87 -9.40 -12.37 2.04
CA ILE A 87 -10.48 -11.76 1.24
C ILE A 87 -9.95 -10.60 0.41
N LEU A 88 -9.23 -9.67 1.05
CA LEU A 88 -8.64 -8.51 0.38
C LEU A 88 -7.61 -8.95 -0.67
N GLY A 89 -6.81 -9.98 -0.36
CA GLY A 89 -5.85 -10.55 -1.29
C GLY A 89 -6.50 -11.16 -2.52
N VAL A 90 -7.56 -11.96 -2.36
CA VAL A 90 -8.34 -12.53 -3.48
C VAL A 90 -8.91 -11.42 -4.36
N LEU A 91 -9.46 -10.38 -3.74
CA LEU A 91 -10.03 -9.24 -4.46
C LEU A 91 -8.97 -8.33 -5.12
N SER A 92 -7.73 -8.36 -4.68
CA SER A 92 -6.62 -7.59 -5.28
C SER A 92 -5.63 -8.43 -6.11
N PHE A 93 -6.00 -9.64 -6.49
CA PHE A 93 -5.18 -10.58 -7.27
C PHE A 93 -3.82 -10.91 -6.65
N THR A 94 -3.69 -10.81 -5.32
CA THR A 94 -2.44 -11.05 -4.62
C THR A 94 -2.64 -12.02 -3.45
N SER A 95 -1.89 -13.14 -3.41
CA SER A 95 -1.93 -14.03 -2.24
C SER A 95 -1.48 -13.28 -1.00
N PHE A 96 -2.28 -13.35 0.06
CA PHE A 96 -1.99 -12.68 1.33
C PHE A 96 -0.68 -13.18 1.97
N SER A 97 -0.43 -14.47 1.92
CA SER A 97 0.81 -15.06 2.45
C SER A 97 2.03 -14.67 1.62
N LEU A 98 1.86 -14.48 0.30
CA LEU A 98 2.91 -14.02 -0.59
C LEU A 98 3.24 -12.55 -0.29
N TYR A 99 2.21 -11.69 -0.25
CA TYR A 99 2.38 -10.28 0.09
C TYR A 99 3.07 -10.12 1.44
N ARG A 100 2.56 -10.78 2.50
CA ARG A 100 3.15 -10.74 3.85
C ARG A 100 4.62 -11.11 3.84
N ALA A 101 5.00 -12.19 3.17
CA ALA A 101 6.39 -12.63 3.14
C ALA A 101 7.31 -11.66 2.39
N ALA A 102 6.86 -11.10 1.27
CA ALA A 102 7.61 -10.10 0.52
C ALA A 102 7.72 -8.78 1.31
N HIS A 103 6.62 -8.35 1.94
CA HIS A 103 6.56 -7.14 2.74
C HIS A 103 7.42 -7.20 4.01
N GLN A 104 7.49 -8.35 4.67
CA GLN A 104 8.45 -8.58 5.75
C GLN A 104 9.91 -8.45 5.26
N THR A 105 10.20 -8.88 4.03
CA THR A 105 11.53 -8.69 3.43
C THR A 105 11.81 -7.21 3.14
N HIS A 106 10.80 -6.45 2.71
CA HIS A 106 10.88 -5.00 2.52
C HIS A 106 11.24 -4.29 3.83
N HIS A 107 10.51 -4.55 4.94
CA HIS A 107 10.83 -3.97 6.24
C HIS A 107 12.24 -4.35 6.75
N ALA A 108 12.66 -5.60 6.53
CA ALA A 108 13.97 -6.08 6.97
C ALA A 108 15.14 -5.51 6.15
N HIS A 109 14.89 -5.06 4.91
CA HIS A 109 15.91 -4.65 3.95
C HIS A 109 15.57 -3.34 3.24
N LEU A 110 14.85 -2.45 3.89
CA LEU A 110 14.33 -1.20 3.34
C LEU A 110 15.35 -0.49 2.44
N GLY A 111 15.03 -0.36 1.17
CA GLY A 111 15.84 0.31 0.16
C GLY A 111 17.14 -0.40 -0.23
N ALA A 112 17.48 -1.55 0.34
CA ALA A 112 18.65 -2.34 -0.06
C ALA A 112 18.35 -3.23 -1.30
N GLU A 113 19.36 -3.79 -1.95
CA GLU A 113 19.17 -4.68 -3.12
C GLU A 113 18.32 -5.93 -2.84
N ARG A 114 18.13 -6.30 -1.58
CA ARG A 114 17.27 -7.41 -1.15
C ARG A 114 15.82 -7.03 -0.96
N ASP A 115 15.49 -5.75 -1.09
CA ASP A 115 14.13 -5.25 -1.00
C ASP A 115 13.34 -5.61 -2.27
N GLU A 116 12.57 -6.68 -2.18
CA GLU A 116 11.82 -7.22 -3.32
C GLU A 116 10.64 -6.34 -3.75
N GLU A 117 10.09 -5.57 -2.83
CA GLU A 117 8.93 -4.72 -3.09
C GLU A 117 9.32 -3.48 -3.90
N LEU A 118 10.56 -3.02 -3.76
CA LEU A 118 11.11 -1.87 -4.48
C LEU A 118 11.94 -2.27 -5.72
N TRP A 119 11.89 -3.54 -6.15
CA TRP A 119 12.44 -3.92 -7.44
C TRP A 119 11.68 -3.19 -8.57
N PRO A 120 12.39 -2.69 -9.63
CA PRO A 120 13.82 -2.80 -9.93
C PRO A 120 14.66 -1.61 -9.43
N PHE A 121 14.09 -0.67 -8.67
CA PHE A 121 14.68 0.63 -8.32
C PHE A 121 15.88 0.52 -7.37
N VAL A 122 15.96 -0.57 -6.63
CA VAL A 122 17.05 -0.88 -5.69
C VAL A 122 18.27 -1.51 -6.36
N HIS A 123 18.20 -1.85 -7.66
CA HIS A 123 19.26 -2.56 -8.37
C HIS A 123 20.03 -1.64 -9.34
N PRO A 124 21.27 -1.22 -9.03
CA PRO A 124 22.10 -0.42 -9.94
C PRO A 124 22.39 -1.09 -11.29
N GLY A 125 22.37 -2.43 -11.34
CA GLY A 125 22.54 -3.18 -12.60
C GLY A 125 21.37 -3.11 -13.57
N VAL A 126 20.19 -2.64 -13.14
CA VAL A 126 19.05 -2.44 -14.06
C VAL A 126 19.19 -1.11 -14.78
N PRO A 127 19.18 -1.08 -16.13
CA PRO A 127 19.36 0.15 -16.89
C PRO A 127 18.20 1.14 -16.64
N ARG A 128 18.49 2.43 -16.77
CA ARG A 128 17.51 3.51 -16.53
C ARG A 128 16.18 3.29 -17.28
N TRP A 129 16.25 2.92 -18.56
CA TRP A 129 15.04 2.70 -19.36
C TRP A 129 14.15 1.58 -18.77
N GLY A 130 14.77 0.52 -18.23
CA GLY A 130 14.04 -0.58 -17.58
C GLY A 130 13.34 -0.13 -16.30
N ARG A 131 13.99 0.73 -15.50
CA ARG A 131 13.38 1.31 -14.29
C ARG A 131 12.25 2.27 -14.64
N VAL A 132 12.42 3.12 -15.66
CA VAL A 132 11.38 4.04 -16.14
C VAL A 132 10.18 3.26 -16.69
N LEU A 133 10.42 2.19 -17.47
CA LEU A 133 9.35 1.34 -17.97
C LEU A 133 8.59 0.65 -16.83
N ALA A 134 9.30 0.10 -15.85
CA ALA A 134 8.66 -0.50 -14.67
C ALA A 134 7.82 0.53 -13.91
N ALA A 135 8.34 1.76 -13.71
CA ALA A 135 7.59 2.84 -13.09
C ALA A 135 6.32 3.19 -13.87
N PHE A 136 6.43 3.33 -15.19
CA PHE A 136 5.27 3.60 -16.04
C PHE A 136 4.19 2.51 -15.92
N LEU A 137 4.60 1.23 -16.05
CA LEU A 137 3.67 0.10 -15.94
C LEU A 137 3.01 0.02 -14.56
N GLU A 138 3.77 0.22 -13.49
CA GLU A 138 3.23 0.15 -12.15
C GLU A 138 2.27 1.30 -11.83
N LEU A 139 2.58 2.51 -12.26
CA LEU A 139 1.75 3.70 -12.01
C LEU A 139 0.48 3.75 -12.87
N THR A 140 0.46 3.06 -14.01
CA THR A 140 -0.68 3.06 -14.94
C THR A 140 -1.47 1.76 -14.96
N ALA A 141 -0.83 0.64 -14.64
CA ALA A 141 -1.41 -0.69 -14.65
C ALA A 141 -1.14 -1.45 -13.33
N GLY A 142 -1.20 -0.75 -12.19
CA GLY A 142 -0.88 -1.29 -10.86
C GLY A 142 -1.66 -2.56 -10.50
N LEU A 143 -2.92 -2.68 -10.95
CA LEU A 143 -3.74 -3.88 -10.73
C LEU A 143 -3.12 -5.16 -11.31
N LEU A 144 -2.33 -5.06 -12.37
CA LEU A 144 -1.65 -6.20 -13.02
C LEU A 144 -0.17 -6.26 -12.62
N PHE A 145 0.49 -5.11 -12.56
CA PHE A 145 1.93 -5.06 -12.32
C PHE A 145 2.30 -5.45 -10.89
N THR A 146 1.53 -5.02 -9.89
CA THR A 146 1.79 -5.36 -8.49
C THR A 146 1.70 -6.88 -8.21
N PRO A 147 0.66 -7.60 -8.62
CA PRO A 147 0.65 -9.06 -8.54
C PRO A 147 1.80 -9.73 -9.30
N PHE A 148 2.14 -9.23 -10.49
CA PHE A 148 3.30 -9.72 -11.25
C PHE A 148 4.61 -9.58 -10.46
N LEU A 149 4.85 -8.43 -9.81
CA LEU A 149 6.02 -8.20 -8.98
C LEU A 149 6.14 -9.22 -7.85
N PHE A 150 5.04 -9.51 -7.14
CA PHE A 150 5.04 -10.52 -6.07
C PHE A 150 5.19 -11.95 -6.62
N GLN A 151 4.59 -12.28 -7.77
CA GLN A 151 4.80 -13.58 -8.42
C GLN A 151 6.26 -13.76 -8.87
N ARG A 152 6.89 -12.69 -9.41
CA ARG A 152 8.33 -12.70 -9.70
C ARG A 152 9.15 -13.03 -8.45
N THR A 153 8.89 -12.36 -7.33
CA THR A 153 9.56 -12.63 -6.04
C THR A 153 9.40 -14.08 -5.59
N PHE A 154 8.22 -14.66 -5.79
CA PHE A 154 7.92 -16.05 -5.41
C PHE A 154 8.64 -17.08 -6.29
N HIS A 155 8.70 -16.85 -7.60
CA HIS A 155 9.17 -17.84 -8.58
C HIS A 155 10.67 -17.75 -8.92
N ARG A 156 11.35 -16.63 -8.66
CA ARG A 156 12.77 -16.50 -8.98
C ARG A 156 13.63 -17.50 -8.19
N ALA A 157 14.76 -17.94 -8.79
CA ALA A 157 15.65 -18.94 -8.19
C ALA A 157 16.19 -18.55 -6.80
N GLY A 158 16.47 -17.27 -6.58
CA GLY A 158 16.92 -16.71 -5.30
C GLY A 158 15.78 -16.18 -4.40
N SER A 159 14.53 -16.69 -4.55
CA SER A 159 13.39 -16.23 -3.74
C SER A 159 13.68 -16.26 -2.24
N PRO A 160 13.38 -15.20 -1.49
CA PRO A 160 13.48 -15.21 -0.02
C PRO A 160 12.44 -16.13 0.63
N ILE A 161 11.38 -16.51 -0.10
CA ILE A 161 10.27 -17.34 0.39
C ILE A 161 10.64 -18.82 0.22
N ARG A 162 11.37 -19.38 1.20
CA ARG A 162 11.91 -20.76 1.12
C ARG A 162 11.12 -21.80 1.93
N GLN A 163 10.36 -21.38 2.94
CA GLN A 163 9.65 -22.31 3.83
C GLN A 163 8.51 -23.02 3.09
N ASN A 164 8.56 -24.36 3.02
CA ASN A 164 7.56 -25.17 2.32
C ASN A 164 6.13 -24.91 2.82
N LYS A 165 5.93 -24.70 4.13
CA LYS A 165 4.63 -24.40 4.71
C LYS A 165 4.05 -23.10 4.14
N VAL A 166 4.89 -22.04 4.02
CA VAL A 166 4.47 -20.74 3.46
C VAL A 166 4.18 -20.89 1.96
N ARG A 167 5.04 -21.58 1.22
CA ARG A 167 4.85 -21.83 -0.22
C ARG A 167 3.57 -22.61 -0.51
N ARG A 168 3.28 -23.67 0.28
CA ARG A 168 2.04 -24.44 0.16
C ARG A 168 0.81 -23.56 0.40
N ARG A 169 0.86 -22.69 1.41
CA ARG A 169 -0.23 -21.76 1.72
C ARG A 169 -0.45 -20.76 0.58
N ILE A 170 0.61 -20.22 0.00
CA ILE A 170 0.54 -19.33 -1.17
C ILE A 170 -0.18 -20.04 -2.32
N TRP A 171 0.16 -21.28 -2.64
CA TRP A 171 -0.51 -22.06 -3.69
C TRP A 171 -2.00 -22.30 -3.41
N LEU A 172 -2.37 -22.57 -2.15
CA LEU A 172 -3.77 -22.71 -1.75
C LEU A 172 -4.55 -21.40 -1.93
N GLU A 173 -3.95 -20.27 -1.53
CA GLU A 173 -4.57 -18.96 -1.70
C GLU A 173 -4.70 -18.57 -3.18
N LEU A 174 -3.70 -18.88 -4.02
CA LEU A 174 -3.78 -18.68 -5.47
C LEU A 174 -4.86 -19.57 -6.11
N GLY A 175 -4.96 -20.83 -5.69
CA GLY A 175 -6.03 -21.73 -6.13
C GLY A 175 -7.43 -21.23 -5.73
N LEU A 176 -7.59 -20.77 -4.48
CA LEU A 176 -8.82 -20.12 -4.01
C LEU A 176 -9.18 -18.90 -4.86
N MET A 177 -8.21 -18.06 -5.14
CA MET A 177 -8.38 -16.87 -5.98
C MET A 177 -8.91 -17.25 -7.39
N VAL A 178 -8.30 -18.23 -8.04
CA VAL A 178 -8.76 -18.70 -9.35
C VAL A 178 -10.21 -19.19 -9.30
N VAL A 179 -10.56 -20.01 -8.29
CA VAL A 179 -11.92 -20.52 -8.12
C VAL A 179 -12.93 -19.39 -7.91
N VAL A 180 -12.62 -18.45 -7.03
CA VAL A 180 -13.50 -17.29 -6.73
C VAL A 180 -13.69 -16.44 -7.99
N TRP A 181 -12.62 -16.14 -8.73
CA TRP A 181 -12.72 -15.32 -9.93
C TRP A 181 -13.43 -16.00 -11.09
N ILE A 182 -13.27 -17.31 -11.27
CA ILE A 182 -14.09 -18.08 -12.22
C ILE A 182 -15.57 -17.94 -11.83
N GLY A 183 -15.91 -18.10 -10.55
CA GLY A 183 -17.28 -17.93 -10.05
C GLY A 183 -17.84 -16.53 -10.29
N ILE A 184 -17.05 -15.48 -10.02
CA ILE A 184 -17.46 -14.08 -10.26
C ILE A 184 -17.72 -13.82 -11.74
N VAL A 185 -16.78 -14.20 -12.62
CA VAL A 185 -16.93 -14.02 -14.08
C VAL A 185 -18.12 -14.79 -14.62
N PHE A 186 -18.30 -16.03 -14.16
CA PHE A 186 -19.48 -16.83 -14.52
C PHE A 186 -20.78 -16.14 -14.10
N ALA A 187 -20.87 -15.68 -12.86
CA ALA A 187 -22.03 -14.99 -12.32
C ALA A 187 -22.34 -13.70 -13.10
N VAL A 188 -21.33 -12.86 -13.32
CA VAL A 188 -21.46 -11.59 -14.07
C VAL A 188 -21.95 -11.84 -15.50
N THR A 189 -21.44 -12.89 -16.14
CA THR A 189 -21.83 -13.26 -17.51
C THR A 189 -23.22 -13.88 -17.54
N HIS A 190 -23.53 -14.80 -16.64
CA HIS A 190 -24.82 -15.49 -16.57
C HIS A 190 -25.99 -14.53 -16.33
N TRP A 191 -25.82 -13.55 -15.43
CA TRP A 191 -26.85 -12.55 -15.10
C TRP A 191 -26.77 -11.27 -15.92
N HIS A 192 -25.83 -11.19 -16.88
CA HIS A 192 -25.63 -10.01 -17.75
C HIS A 192 -25.42 -8.70 -16.98
N VAL A 193 -24.77 -8.74 -15.81
CA VAL A 193 -24.55 -7.58 -14.91
C VAL A 193 -23.21 -6.89 -15.12
N TRP A 194 -22.64 -6.93 -16.32
CA TRP A 194 -21.33 -6.34 -16.66
C TRP A 194 -21.23 -4.86 -16.33
N ARG A 195 -22.30 -4.09 -16.55
CA ARG A 195 -22.32 -2.66 -16.23
C ARG A 195 -22.06 -2.41 -14.73
N TYR A 196 -22.71 -3.19 -13.87
CA TYR A 196 -22.48 -3.12 -12.42
C TYR A 196 -21.08 -3.54 -12.05
N PHE A 197 -20.61 -4.66 -12.57
CA PHE A 197 -19.26 -5.15 -12.32
C PHE A 197 -18.19 -4.13 -12.72
N LEU A 198 -18.35 -3.46 -13.90
CA LEU A 198 -17.43 -2.42 -14.34
C LEU A 198 -17.42 -1.21 -13.41
N CYS A 199 -18.59 -0.67 -13.05
CA CYS A 199 -18.70 0.55 -12.27
C CYS A 199 -18.40 0.36 -10.78
N MET A 200 -18.78 -0.81 -10.22
CA MET A 200 -18.68 -1.08 -8.79
C MET A 200 -17.36 -1.78 -8.41
N TYR A 201 -16.73 -2.46 -9.34
CA TYR A 201 -15.52 -3.21 -9.02
C TYR A 201 -14.35 -2.89 -9.95
N LEU A 202 -14.46 -3.18 -11.25
CA LEU A 202 -13.27 -3.19 -12.13
C LEU A 202 -12.63 -1.80 -12.27
N VAL A 203 -13.41 -0.77 -12.57
CA VAL A 203 -12.88 0.60 -12.68
C VAL A 203 -12.38 1.11 -11.33
N PRO A 204 -13.15 0.99 -10.21
CA PRO A 204 -12.62 1.31 -8.90
C PRO A 204 -11.35 0.56 -8.51
N ALA A 205 -11.24 -0.75 -8.82
CA ALA A 205 -10.06 -1.55 -8.51
C ALA A 205 -8.82 -1.11 -9.29
N ILE A 206 -8.96 -0.77 -10.58
CA ILE A 206 -7.87 -0.24 -11.39
C ILE A 206 -7.36 1.08 -10.80
N LEU A 207 -8.28 2.00 -10.49
CA LEU A 207 -7.92 3.30 -9.91
C LEU A 207 -7.31 3.15 -8.51
N ALA A 208 -7.88 2.29 -7.67
CA ALA A 208 -7.35 2.02 -6.32
C ALA A 208 -5.95 1.41 -6.36
N ALA A 209 -5.70 0.46 -7.27
CA ALA A 209 -4.39 -0.15 -7.44
C ALA A 209 -3.35 0.87 -7.94
N ASN A 210 -3.73 1.76 -8.86
CA ASN A 210 -2.85 2.84 -9.31
C ASN A 210 -2.58 3.84 -8.18
N LEU A 211 -3.59 4.21 -7.37
CA LEU A 211 -3.41 5.06 -6.19
C LEU A 211 -2.47 4.41 -5.15
N GLN A 212 -2.58 3.09 -4.96
CA GLN A 212 -1.67 2.32 -4.10
C GLN A 212 -0.23 2.35 -4.64
N SER A 213 -0.04 2.20 -5.94
CA SER A 213 1.28 2.34 -6.58
C SER A 213 1.83 3.75 -6.40
N TRP A 214 1.03 4.80 -6.65
CA TRP A 214 1.43 6.19 -6.41
C TRP A 214 1.81 6.43 -4.94
N ARG A 215 1.07 5.85 -3.97
CA ARG A 215 1.41 5.92 -2.55
C ARG A 215 2.81 5.34 -2.30
N LYS A 216 3.08 4.11 -2.73
CA LYS A 216 4.40 3.46 -2.61
C LYS A 216 5.52 4.32 -3.22
N TYR A 217 5.27 4.94 -4.38
CA TYR A 217 6.25 5.82 -5.02
C TYR A 217 6.50 7.09 -4.22
N ILE A 218 5.44 7.71 -3.72
CA ILE A 218 5.57 8.86 -2.81
C ILE A 218 6.41 8.48 -1.60
N GLU A 219 6.20 7.32 -1.05
CA GLU A 219 6.87 6.86 0.17
C GLU A 219 8.36 6.56 -0.03
N HIS A 220 8.78 6.05 -1.19
CA HIS A 220 10.13 5.48 -1.34
C HIS A 220 10.94 5.98 -2.55
N VAL A 221 10.31 6.25 -3.71
CA VAL A 221 11.06 6.45 -4.95
C VAL A 221 11.80 7.80 -4.97
N GLY A 222 13.06 7.78 -5.39
CA GLY A 222 13.95 8.94 -5.39
C GLY A 222 14.69 9.17 -4.08
N LEU A 223 14.59 8.25 -3.11
CA LEU A 223 15.27 8.32 -1.83
C LEU A 223 16.48 7.38 -1.80
N THR A 224 17.67 7.94 -1.60
CA THR A 224 18.94 7.20 -1.61
C THR A 224 19.64 7.26 -0.25
N GLY A 225 18.88 7.41 0.83
CA GLY A 225 19.41 7.41 2.19
C GLY A 225 19.67 6.00 2.73
N ASN A 226 20.19 5.95 3.96
CA ASN A 226 20.52 4.72 4.70
C ASN A 226 19.85 4.61 6.07
N THR A 227 19.07 5.62 6.47
CA THR A 227 18.22 5.60 7.67
C THR A 227 16.76 5.45 7.25
N VAL A 228 15.87 5.10 8.17
CA VAL A 228 14.44 5.00 7.88
C VAL A 228 13.91 6.35 7.37
N ASN A 229 14.20 7.46 8.05
CA ASN A 229 13.70 8.79 7.66
C ASN A 229 14.33 9.33 6.37
N SER A 230 15.52 8.85 5.96
CA SER A 230 16.13 9.21 4.68
C SER A 230 15.76 8.26 3.54
N SER A 231 15.11 7.11 3.84
CA SER A 231 14.63 6.10 2.90
C SER A 231 13.10 6.07 2.78
N THR A 232 12.41 6.92 3.54
CA THR A 232 10.94 7.07 3.49
C THR A 232 10.53 8.53 3.43
N ARG A 233 9.42 8.83 2.72
CA ARG A 233 8.70 10.11 2.86
C ARG A 233 7.48 9.90 3.72
N SER A 234 7.33 10.74 4.73
CA SER A 234 6.12 10.81 5.54
C SER A 234 5.36 12.09 5.24
N ILE A 235 4.03 12.02 5.37
CA ILE A 235 3.15 13.17 5.17
C ILE A 235 2.37 13.41 6.46
N VAL A 236 2.69 14.48 7.16
CA VAL A 236 1.94 14.97 8.32
C VAL A 236 0.99 16.07 7.83
N ALA A 237 -0.06 15.65 7.13
CA ALA A 237 -0.96 16.57 6.44
C ALA A 237 -1.68 17.49 7.41
N GLN A 238 -1.61 18.80 7.11
CA GLN A 238 -2.32 19.84 7.86
C GLN A 238 -3.71 20.10 7.29
N GLY A 239 -4.56 20.71 8.11
CA GLY A 239 -5.95 21.02 7.72
C GLY A 239 -6.90 19.82 7.82
N ARG A 240 -8.20 20.12 7.71
CA ARG A 240 -9.28 19.10 7.90
C ARG A 240 -9.26 18.03 6.81
N LEU A 241 -9.13 18.45 5.55
CA LEU A 241 -9.11 17.50 4.42
C LEU A 241 -7.90 16.56 4.48
N GLY A 242 -6.71 17.09 4.77
CA GLY A 242 -5.50 16.28 4.88
C GLY A 242 -5.60 15.24 6.00
N ARG A 243 -6.17 15.61 7.15
CA ARG A 243 -6.44 14.67 8.25
C ARG A 243 -7.50 13.62 7.90
N LEU A 244 -8.55 14.01 7.14
CA LEU A 244 -9.56 13.06 6.68
C LEU A 244 -8.97 12.04 5.72
N VAL A 245 -8.14 12.46 4.76
CA VAL A 245 -7.44 11.57 3.85
C VAL A 245 -6.49 10.64 4.61
N ALA A 246 -5.70 11.17 5.55
CA ALA A 246 -4.81 10.34 6.38
C ALA A 246 -5.61 9.30 7.19
N PHE A 247 -6.75 9.67 7.78
CA PHE A 247 -7.64 8.75 8.48
C PHE A 247 -8.20 7.66 7.57
N SER A 248 -8.70 8.01 6.37
CA SER A 248 -9.25 7.05 5.41
C SER A 248 -8.19 6.12 4.79
N LEU A 249 -6.92 6.49 4.88
CA LEU A 249 -5.75 5.67 4.55
C LEU A 249 -5.08 5.08 5.81
N LEU A 250 -5.84 4.87 6.89
CA LEU A 250 -5.38 4.21 8.12
C LEU A 250 -4.08 4.83 8.67
N HIS A 251 -3.92 6.14 8.58
CA HIS A 251 -2.72 6.89 9.02
C HIS A 251 -1.39 6.42 8.38
N GLU A 252 -1.44 5.60 7.34
CA GLU A 252 -0.26 5.12 6.61
C GLU A 252 0.68 6.24 6.12
N PRO A 253 0.21 7.47 5.84
CA PRO A 253 1.11 8.58 5.50
C PRO A 253 2.16 8.93 6.57
N PHE A 254 2.04 8.44 7.80
CA PHE A 254 3.11 8.47 8.83
C PHE A 254 4.15 7.35 8.58
N HIS A 255 4.51 7.14 7.35
CA HIS A 255 5.21 5.98 6.82
C HIS A 255 6.59 5.72 7.46
N GLY A 256 7.35 6.77 7.76
CA GLY A 256 8.61 6.64 8.50
C GLY A 256 8.41 6.11 9.93
N VAL A 257 7.31 6.50 10.61
CA VAL A 257 6.94 5.92 11.92
C VAL A 257 6.59 4.44 11.76
N HIS A 258 5.80 4.10 10.71
CA HIS A 258 5.43 2.73 10.42
C HIS A 258 6.68 1.84 10.21
N HIS A 259 7.67 2.29 9.45
CA HIS A 259 8.92 1.55 9.26
C HIS A 259 9.79 1.44 10.51
N LYS A 260 9.79 2.46 11.37
CA LYS A 260 10.50 2.38 12.67
C LYS A 260 9.83 1.41 13.63
N TYR A 261 8.51 1.33 13.58
CA TYR A 261 7.66 0.61 14.54
C TYR A 261 6.61 -0.23 13.84
N SER A 262 7.03 -1.20 13.02
CA SER A 262 6.13 -2.03 12.20
C SER A 262 5.13 -2.90 12.98
N GLY A 263 5.28 -3.00 14.30
CA GLY A 263 4.34 -3.61 15.23
C GLY A 263 3.34 -2.64 15.86
N LEU A 264 3.41 -1.33 15.52
CA LEU A 264 2.53 -0.31 16.06
C LEU A 264 1.23 -0.23 15.25
N PRO A 265 0.04 -0.35 15.85
CA PRO A 265 -1.22 -0.20 15.13
C PRO A 265 -1.34 1.16 14.45
N HIS A 266 -1.93 1.21 13.27
CA HIS A 266 -2.09 2.43 12.46
C HIS A 266 -2.67 3.63 13.25
N ALA A 267 -3.56 3.37 14.20
CA ALA A 267 -4.20 4.42 15.01
C ALA A 267 -3.21 5.15 15.95
N GLU A 268 -2.06 4.57 16.21
CA GLU A 268 -1.03 5.10 17.10
C GLU A 268 0.11 5.81 16.35
N LEU A 269 0.20 5.64 15.02
CA LEU A 269 1.23 6.28 14.20
C LEU A 269 1.27 7.82 14.35
N PRO A 270 0.13 8.56 14.36
CA PRO A 270 0.15 10.00 14.51
C PRO A 270 0.74 10.49 15.83
N GLN A 271 0.65 9.70 16.90
CA GLN A 271 1.17 10.04 18.22
C GLN A 271 2.70 10.02 18.28
N ARG A 272 3.33 9.33 17.32
CA ARG A 272 4.77 9.23 17.16
C ARG A 272 5.32 10.17 16.08
N ALA A 273 4.58 11.19 15.66
CA ALA A 273 5.00 12.13 14.62
C ALA A 273 6.32 12.85 14.94
N SER A 274 6.68 13.00 16.22
CA SER A 274 7.98 13.54 16.66
C SER A 274 9.17 12.69 16.20
N GLU A 275 8.98 11.41 15.97
CA GLU A 275 10.00 10.50 15.44
C GLU A 275 10.40 10.77 13.98
N LEU A 276 9.65 11.63 13.30
CA LEU A 276 9.91 12.08 11.93
C LEU A 276 10.81 13.32 11.87
N GLN A 277 11.24 13.84 13.02
CA GLN A 277 12.21 14.94 13.05
C GLN A 277 13.57 14.45 12.55
N PRO A 278 14.24 15.21 11.66
CA PRO A 278 15.55 14.84 11.15
C PRO A 278 16.58 14.73 12.29
N ALA A 279 17.28 13.61 12.34
CA ALA A 279 18.39 13.35 13.26
C ALA A 279 19.75 13.48 12.54
N THR A 280 19.76 13.42 11.20
CA THR A 280 20.95 13.52 10.37
C THR A 280 20.73 14.52 9.21
N PRO A 281 21.82 15.09 8.61
CA PRO A 281 21.68 16.00 7.47
C PRO A 281 21.01 15.40 6.22
N ASP A 282 21.02 14.08 6.10
CA ASP A 282 20.41 13.35 4.98
C ASP A 282 18.90 13.15 5.13
N GLU A 283 18.39 13.35 6.33
CA GLU A 283 16.96 13.23 6.63
C GLU A 283 16.23 14.54 6.34
N ARG A 284 14.96 14.41 5.99
CA ARG A 284 14.09 15.53 5.65
C ARG A 284 12.93 15.60 6.64
N LEU A 285 12.44 16.82 6.86
CA LEU A 285 11.18 17.03 7.55
C LEU A 285 10.03 16.35 6.79
N PRO A 286 9.02 15.85 7.50
CA PRO A 286 7.83 15.30 6.87
C PRO A 286 7.12 16.38 6.03
N TYR A 287 6.49 15.94 4.94
CA TYR A 287 5.72 16.82 4.07
C TYR A 287 4.41 17.23 4.74
N LEU A 288 4.05 18.51 4.61
CA LEU A 288 2.79 19.04 5.17
C LEU A 288 1.59 18.83 4.24
N SER A 289 1.81 18.33 3.03
CA SER A 289 0.75 18.03 2.06
C SER A 289 1.17 16.96 1.03
N TYR A 290 0.21 16.22 0.54
CA TYR A 290 0.39 15.26 -0.56
C TYR A 290 0.92 15.91 -1.84
N ARG A 291 0.50 17.17 -2.12
CA ARG A 291 0.97 17.91 -3.29
C ARG A 291 2.49 18.07 -3.30
N HIS A 292 3.08 18.47 -2.19
CA HIS A 292 4.54 18.67 -2.12
C HIS A 292 5.29 17.33 -2.21
N ALA A 293 4.79 16.29 -1.55
CA ALA A 293 5.38 14.95 -1.67
C ALA A 293 5.28 14.40 -3.10
N LEU A 294 4.15 14.62 -3.78
CA LEU A 294 3.97 14.24 -5.18
C LEU A 294 4.93 14.99 -6.11
N LEU A 295 5.08 16.30 -5.94
CA LEU A 295 6.02 17.08 -6.75
C LEU A 295 7.48 16.62 -6.58
N ASP A 296 7.84 16.17 -5.37
CA ASP A 296 9.18 15.63 -5.12
C ASP A 296 9.40 14.29 -5.81
N VAL A 297 8.43 13.37 -5.76
CA VAL A 297 8.54 12.09 -6.47
C VAL A 297 8.53 12.26 -7.99
N LEU A 298 7.73 13.19 -8.53
CA LEU A 298 7.69 13.46 -9.97
C LEU A 298 9.07 13.87 -10.52
N ARG A 299 9.88 14.59 -9.74
CA ARG A 299 11.26 14.94 -10.11
C ARG A 299 12.19 13.74 -10.19
N SER A 300 11.85 12.65 -9.49
CA SER A 300 12.63 11.42 -9.44
C SER A 300 12.22 10.41 -10.53
N LEU A 301 11.03 10.53 -11.13
CA LEU A 301 10.52 9.58 -12.13
C LEU A 301 11.37 9.47 -13.41
N PRO A 302 12.07 10.52 -13.90
CA PRO A 302 12.94 10.37 -15.05
C PRO A 302 14.12 9.41 -14.84
N ASP A 303 14.51 9.16 -13.58
CA ASP A 303 15.50 8.15 -13.19
C ASP A 303 15.18 7.60 -11.80
N PRO A 304 14.16 6.73 -11.68
CA PRO A 304 13.69 6.23 -10.40
C PRO A 304 14.75 5.30 -9.78
N ARG A 305 15.23 5.71 -8.60
CA ARG A 305 16.26 5.03 -7.81
C ARG A 305 15.80 4.94 -6.36
N VAL A 306 16.20 3.88 -5.65
CA VAL A 306 15.96 3.73 -4.22
C VAL A 306 17.18 3.10 -3.56
N GLY A 307 17.58 3.67 -2.41
CA GLY A 307 18.60 3.10 -1.53
C GLY A 307 20.01 3.65 -1.70
N ALA A 308 20.81 3.50 -0.66
CA ALA A 308 22.13 4.09 -0.53
C ALA A 308 23.18 3.53 -1.51
N GLN A 309 22.95 2.34 -2.09
CA GLN A 309 23.82 1.72 -3.08
C GLN A 309 24.01 2.59 -4.35
N TRP A 310 23.05 3.46 -4.66
CA TRP A 310 23.15 4.38 -5.79
C TRP A 310 24.23 5.45 -5.60
N ARG A 311 24.45 5.94 -4.37
CA ARG A 311 25.53 6.90 -4.06
C ARG A 311 26.90 6.29 -4.36
N ALA A 312 27.09 5.01 -4.00
CA ALA A 312 28.33 4.31 -4.27
C ALA A 312 28.53 3.98 -5.76
N ALA A 313 27.43 3.79 -6.53
CA ALA A 313 27.47 3.55 -7.96
C ALA A 313 27.85 4.83 -8.73
N ASP A 314 27.30 5.99 -8.34
CA ASP A 314 27.61 7.27 -8.99
C ASP A 314 29.11 7.67 -8.82
N VAL A 315 29.74 7.31 -7.68
CA VAL A 315 31.17 7.54 -7.45
C VAL A 315 32.07 6.67 -8.35
N LYS A 316 31.61 5.49 -8.78
CA LYS A 316 32.37 4.60 -9.67
C LYS A 316 32.32 4.99 -11.16
N VAL A 317 31.41 5.88 -11.52
CA VAL A 317 31.16 6.34 -12.91
C VAL A 317 31.75 7.73 -13.14
N ALA A 318 32.11 8.45 -12.08
CA ALA A 318 32.80 9.74 -12.13
C ALA A 318 34.32 9.55 -12.08
#